data_e6aafa1e49a3eb21b039df617965cde4
#
_entry.id   e6aafa1e49a3eb21b039df617965cde4
#
_cell.length_a   1.000
_cell.length_b   1.000
_cell.length_c   1.000
_cell.angle_alpha   90.00
_cell.angle_beta   90.00
_cell.angle_gamma   90.00
#
_symmetry.space_group_name_H-M   'P 1'
#
loop_
_entity.id
_entity.type
_entity.pdbx_description
1 polymer ?
#
loop_
_entity_poly.entity_id
_entity_poly.type
_entity_poly.pdbx_seq_one_letter_code
_entity_poly.pdbx_strand_id
1 'polypeptide(L)'
;MKKEETMNIVCSTDDNYVPLCGIMLTSLFENNKGHYISVYILTEGISSQNRSLLKNITQRRDYNGEIHLCVVKDNRFNYCPIRSGDHVSVAAYYRFLIPELLPQNIDKALYLDCDIIVNGSLSDLYGTDMSNVCIAACAEHTGDSYTLRVSEENINRLGYPKEWGYFNSGVMLLNLTYWRQKKVTDDLFAYVMRNHDKCLFHDQDTLNAVLGNKKKFIPYKYNFMTVLFTDGNEKRINPVILQERPIIIHYCTAVKPWEWYLVDYPFKKQWEHYRKMSLWKKWRGNKPWPERLKRVLIALLYKMKGKDVIFYDKSWKRLTKME
;
A
#
# COMPACT_ATOMS: atom_id res chain seq x y z
N MET A 1 -2.71 -20.61 -28.06
CA MET A 1 -2.33 -20.23 -26.68
C MET A 1 -2.67 -18.76 -26.50
N LYS A 2 -3.57 -18.39 -25.57
CA LYS A 2 -3.76 -16.98 -25.21
C LYS A 2 -2.42 -16.51 -24.63
N LYS A 3 -1.87 -15.43 -25.17
CA LYS A 3 -0.68 -14.76 -24.61
C LYS A 3 -1.09 -14.36 -23.19
N GLU A 4 -0.43 -14.90 -22.16
CA GLU A 4 -0.70 -14.49 -20.78
C GLU A 4 -0.50 -12.99 -20.67
N GLU A 5 -1.49 -12.32 -20.10
CA GLU A 5 -1.44 -10.86 -19.92
C GLU A 5 -0.30 -10.53 -18.93
N THR A 6 0.64 -9.67 -19.34
CA THR A 6 1.69 -9.18 -18.46
C THR A 6 1.07 -8.35 -17.33
N MET A 7 1.38 -8.67 -16.08
CA MET A 7 1.00 -7.85 -14.95
C MET A 7 1.97 -6.69 -14.78
N ASN A 8 1.51 -5.47 -15.04
CA ASN A 8 2.28 -4.24 -14.80
C ASN A 8 2.02 -3.76 -13.38
N ILE A 9 3.05 -3.84 -12.54
CA ILE A 9 2.99 -3.48 -11.12
C ILE A 9 3.81 -2.21 -10.92
N VAL A 10 3.26 -1.27 -10.13
CA VAL A 10 3.94 -0.02 -9.79
C VAL A 10 4.06 0.10 -8.28
N CYS A 11 5.19 0.56 -7.79
CA CYS A 11 5.36 0.97 -6.40
C CYS A 11 6.28 2.19 -6.33
N SER A 12 6.25 2.89 -5.19
CA SER A 12 7.11 4.06 -4.94
C SER A 12 8.00 3.79 -3.73
N THR A 13 9.29 4.12 -3.82
CA THR A 13 10.21 3.93 -2.69
C THR A 13 11.34 4.96 -2.69
N ASP A 14 11.82 5.30 -1.51
CA ASP A 14 13.13 5.92 -1.28
C ASP A 14 14.15 4.86 -0.85
N ASP A 15 15.42 5.25 -0.70
CA ASP A 15 16.50 4.32 -0.34
C ASP A 15 16.30 3.63 1.02
N ASN A 16 15.65 4.32 1.97
CA ASN A 16 15.37 3.78 3.30
C ASN A 16 14.28 2.71 3.29
N TYR A 17 13.32 2.82 2.36
CA TYR A 17 12.19 1.90 2.23
C TYR A 17 12.45 0.75 1.25
N VAL A 18 13.59 0.71 0.55
CA VAL A 18 13.95 -0.39 -0.34
C VAL A 18 13.83 -1.78 0.31
N PRO A 19 14.22 -2.01 1.58
CA PRO A 19 14.02 -3.30 2.22
C PRO A 19 12.55 -3.74 2.25
N LEU A 20 11.62 -2.83 2.50
CA LEU A 20 10.18 -3.10 2.53
C LEU A 20 9.66 -3.39 1.12
N CYS A 21 10.03 -2.54 0.15
CA CYS A 21 9.76 -2.76 -1.26
C CYS A 21 10.22 -4.16 -1.70
N GLY A 22 11.44 -4.55 -1.37
CA GLY A 22 11.98 -5.87 -1.72
C GLY A 22 11.27 -7.05 -1.03
N ILE A 23 10.79 -6.88 0.20
CA ILE A 23 9.98 -7.90 0.89
C ILE A 23 8.61 -8.02 0.23
N MET A 24 7.96 -6.90 -0.09
CA MET A 24 6.69 -6.85 -0.82
C MET A 24 6.83 -7.52 -2.18
N LEU A 25 7.83 -7.17 -2.99
CA LEU A 25 8.10 -7.78 -4.30
C LEU A 25 8.39 -9.27 -4.19
N THR A 26 9.12 -9.73 -3.15
CA THR A 26 9.34 -11.16 -2.91
C THR A 26 7.99 -11.87 -2.71
N SER A 27 7.07 -11.30 -1.94
CA SER A 27 5.74 -11.87 -1.73
C SER A 27 4.90 -11.87 -3.02
N LEU A 28 5.01 -10.80 -3.80
CA LEU A 28 4.33 -10.67 -5.10
C LEU A 28 4.75 -11.78 -6.06
N PHE A 29 6.05 -11.94 -6.31
CA PHE A 29 6.56 -12.96 -7.23
C PHE A 29 6.27 -14.37 -6.72
N GLU A 30 6.40 -14.62 -5.41
CA GLU A 30 6.17 -15.95 -4.81
C GLU A 30 4.74 -16.44 -5.05
N ASN A 31 3.75 -15.55 -4.97
CA ASN A 31 2.34 -15.91 -5.11
C ASN A 31 1.77 -15.74 -6.53
N ASN A 32 2.61 -15.33 -7.50
CA ASN A 32 2.17 -15.10 -8.88
C ASN A 32 3.15 -15.68 -9.91
N LYS A 33 3.79 -16.81 -9.60
CA LYS A 33 4.84 -17.45 -10.43
C LYS A 33 4.39 -17.82 -11.85
N GLY A 34 3.08 -18.05 -12.03
CA GLY A 34 2.52 -18.39 -13.35
C GLY A 34 2.40 -17.19 -14.30
N HIS A 35 2.69 -15.96 -13.84
CA HIS A 35 2.53 -14.74 -14.63
C HIS A 35 3.86 -14.07 -14.94
N TYR A 36 3.94 -13.41 -16.10
CA TYR A 36 5.02 -12.47 -16.36
C TYR A 36 4.70 -11.13 -15.67
N ILE A 37 5.60 -10.63 -14.81
CA ILE A 37 5.39 -9.44 -14.00
C ILE A 37 6.44 -8.39 -14.36
N SER A 38 5.98 -7.24 -14.92
CA SER A 38 6.82 -6.05 -15.11
C SER A 38 6.60 -5.09 -13.95
N VAL A 39 7.65 -4.86 -13.15
CA VAL A 39 7.61 -3.96 -11.99
C VAL A 39 8.25 -2.62 -12.33
N TYR A 40 7.56 -1.53 -12.05
CA TYR A 40 8.02 -0.15 -12.21
C TYR A 40 8.16 0.49 -10.84
N ILE A 41 9.39 0.76 -10.41
CA ILE A 41 9.69 1.37 -9.10
C ILE A 41 9.96 2.86 -9.31
N LEU A 42 9.07 3.70 -8.79
CA LEU A 42 9.19 5.15 -8.83
C LEU A 42 10.07 5.63 -7.68
N THR A 43 11.11 6.39 -7.97
CA THR A 43 12.08 6.85 -6.97
C THR A 43 12.86 8.08 -7.44
N GLU A 44 13.24 8.98 -6.54
CA GLU A 44 14.20 10.05 -6.86
C GLU A 44 15.62 9.51 -7.04
N GLY A 45 15.91 8.38 -6.43
CA GLY A 45 17.19 7.69 -6.53
C GLY A 45 17.36 6.70 -5.39
N ILE A 46 18.10 5.66 -5.67
CA ILE A 46 18.48 4.65 -4.68
C ILE A 46 19.95 4.30 -4.86
N SER A 47 20.60 3.85 -3.80
CA SER A 47 22.01 3.44 -3.79
C SER A 47 22.26 2.31 -4.78
N SER A 48 23.49 2.23 -5.31
CA SER A 48 23.90 1.15 -6.21
C SER A 48 23.71 -0.25 -5.60
N GLN A 49 23.95 -0.38 -4.30
CA GLN A 49 23.72 -1.61 -3.56
C GLN A 49 22.24 -2.02 -3.57
N ASN A 50 21.34 -1.09 -3.21
CA ASN A 50 19.90 -1.35 -3.20
C ASN A 50 19.36 -1.62 -4.61
N ARG A 51 19.87 -0.90 -5.61
CA ARG A 51 19.54 -1.16 -7.04
C ARG A 51 19.91 -2.58 -7.44
N SER A 52 21.11 -3.05 -7.09
CA SER A 52 21.55 -4.41 -7.39
C SER A 52 20.68 -5.45 -6.70
N LEU A 53 20.36 -5.26 -5.41
CA LEU A 53 19.50 -6.17 -4.66
C LEU A 53 18.10 -6.28 -5.26
N LEU A 54 17.49 -5.16 -5.65
CA LEU A 54 16.17 -5.17 -6.29
C LEU A 54 16.20 -5.95 -7.62
N LYS A 55 17.18 -5.70 -8.48
CA LYS A 55 17.32 -6.43 -9.75
C LYS A 55 17.54 -7.93 -9.55
N ASN A 56 18.20 -8.33 -8.47
CA ASN A 56 18.48 -9.73 -8.18
C ASN A 56 17.24 -10.52 -7.71
N ILE A 57 16.12 -9.87 -7.40
CA ILE A 57 14.87 -10.56 -7.04
C ILE A 57 14.43 -11.47 -8.19
N THR A 58 14.40 -10.96 -9.42
CA THR A 58 13.94 -11.72 -10.61
C THR A 58 14.93 -12.74 -11.14
N GLN A 59 16.13 -12.84 -10.55
CA GLN A 59 17.11 -13.88 -10.92
C GLN A 59 16.81 -15.26 -10.31
N ARG A 60 15.79 -15.37 -9.45
CA ARG A 60 15.32 -16.66 -8.97
C ARG A 60 14.67 -17.42 -10.13
N ARG A 61 14.98 -18.72 -10.26
CA ARG A 61 14.54 -19.56 -11.39
C ARG A 61 13.03 -19.60 -11.62
N ASP A 62 12.27 -19.47 -10.53
CA ASP A 62 10.82 -19.61 -10.52
C ASP A 62 10.08 -18.24 -10.58
N TYR A 63 10.83 -17.14 -10.68
CA TYR A 63 10.25 -15.82 -10.85
C TYR A 63 10.35 -15.37 -12.31
N ASN A 64 9.21 -15.01 -12.90
CA ASN A 64 9.10 -14.62 -14.29
C ASN A 64 8.75 -13.13 -14.41
N GLY A 65 9.73 -12.31 -14.80
CA GLY A 65 9.48 -10.86 -14.93
C GLY A 65 10.74 -10.01 -14.87
N GLU A 66 10.52 -8.71 -14.80
CA GLU A 66 11.58 -7.70 -14.80
C GLU A 66 11.29 -6.54 -13.85
N ILE A 67 12.33 -5.79 -13.45
CA ILE A 67 12.23 -4.64 -12.56
C ILE A 67 12.87 -3.43 -13.21
N HIS A 68 12.07 -2.39 -13.44
CA HIS A 68 12.46 -1.10 -13.97
C HIS A 68 12.53 -0.05 -12.87
N LEU A 69 13.56 0.77 -12.86
CA LEU A 69 13.67 1.92 -11.96
C LEU A 69 13.32 3.19 -12.75
N CYS A 70 12.22 3.82 -12.37
CA CYS A 70 11.74 5.06 -12.98
C CYS A 70 12.17 6.23 -12.10
N VAL A 71 13.13 7.01 -12.58
CA VAL A 71 13.63 8.17 -11.84
C VAL A 71 12.62 9.30 -11.94
N VAL A 72 12.14 9.72 -10.76
CA VAL A 72 11.18 10.82 -10.61
C VAL A 72 11.96 12.12 -10.43
N LYS A 73 11.74 13.09 -11.31
CA LYS A 73 12.27 14.45 -11.21
C LYS A 73 11.19 15.40 -11.68
N ASP A 74 10.45 15.98 -10.74
CA ASP A 74 9.34 16.86 -11.08
C ASP A 74 9.16 17.95 -10.01
N ASN A 75 9.26 19.20 -10.42
CA ASN A 75 9.15 20.35 -9.52
C ASN A 75 7.72 20.57 -9.02
N ARG A 76 6.70 19.92 -9.62
CA ARG A 76 5.31 19.98 -9.14
C ARG A 76 5.17 19.44 -7.71
N PHE A 77 6.07 18.55 -7.27
CA PHE A 77 6.06 18.02 -5.90
C PHE A 77 6.42 19.06 -4.83
N ASN A 78 7.03 20.19 -5.19
CA ASN A 78 7.30 21.28 -4.24
C ASN A 78 6.01 21.87 -3.63
N TYR A 79 4.86 21.64 -4.26
CA TYR A 79 3.56 22.08 -3.78
C TYR A 79 2.80 21.00 -3.01
N CYS A 80 3.35 19.78 -2.93
CA CYS A 80 2.72 18.67 -2.22
C CYS A 80 2.99 18.77 -0.71
N PRO A 81 1.95 18.82 0.15
CA PRO A 81 2.13 19.02 1.58
C PRO A 81 2.77 17.78 2.22
N ILE A 82 3.90 18.01 2.89
CA ILE A 82 4.52 17.07 3.85
C ILE A 82 4.67 17.83 5.16
N ARG A 83 4.06 17.35 6.21
CA ARG A 83 4.07 18.01 7.52
C ARG A 83 5.19 17.45 8.39
N SER A 84 5.76 18.30 9.24
CA SER A 84 6.74 17.88 10.23
C SER A 84 6.12 16.83 11.17
N GLY A 85 6.77 15.68 11.29
CA GLY A 85 6.28 14.56 12.10
C GLY A 85 5.45 13.53 11.34
N ASP A 86 5.12 13.76 10.08
CA ASP A 86 4.48 12.75 9.23
C ASP A 86 5.40 11.56 8.98
N HIS A 87 4.79 10.37 8.90
CA HIS A 87 5.50 9.15 8.51
C HIS A 87 5.51 8.92 7.00
N VAL A 88 5.02 9.91 6.24
CA VAL A 88 4.87 9.88 4.79
C VAL A 88 5.95 10.76 4.16
N SER A 89 6.59 10.27 3.12
CA SER A 89 7.54 11.05 2.31
C SER A 89 6.87 11.55 1.02
N VAL A 90 7.53 12.45 0.30
CA VAL A 90 7.08 12.91 -1.01
C VAL A 90 6.87 11.76 -2.01
N ALA A 91 7.52 10.61 -1.80
CA ALA A 91 7.35 9.41 -2.59
C ALA A 91 5.89 8.90 -2.67
N ALA A 92 5.04 9.26 -1.69
CA ALA A 92 3.61 8.96 -1.75
C ALA A 92 2.92 9.65 -2.93
N TYR A 93 3.37 10.84 -3.32
CA TYR A 93 2.80 11.58 -4.46
C TYR A 93 3.33 11.12 -5.82
N TYR A 94 4.41 10.32 -5.90
CA TYR A 94 4.94 9.85 -7.19
C TYR A 94 3.91 9.06 -7.99
N ARG A 95 2.92 8.46 -7.33
CA ARG A 95 1.81 7.77 -8.00
C ARG A 95 0.98 8.66 -8.92
N PHE A 96 1.04 9.98 -8.78
CA PHE A 96 0.38 10.91 -9.69
C PHE A 96 0.99 10.89 -11.10
N LEU A 97 2.30 10.55 -11.19
CA LEU A 97 3.05 10.51 -12.45
C LEU A 97 3.02 9.14 -13.14
N ILE A 98 2.35 8.14 -12.60
CA ILE A 98 2.33 6.78 -13.19
C ILE A 98 2.02 6.80 -14.69
N PRO A 99 0.97 7.50 -15.19
CA PRO A 99 0.65 7.51 -16.63
C PRO A 99 1.69 8.21 -17.49
N GLU A 100 2.48 9.13 -16.92
CA GLU A 100 3.56 9.84 -17.62
C GLU A 100 4.86 9.01 -17.66
N LEU A 101 5.14 8.26 -16.61
CA LEU A 101 6.40 7.52 -16.44
C LEU A 101 6.38 6.12 -17.07
N LEU A 102 5.21 5.51 -17.20
CA LEU A 102 5.09 4.19 -17.80
C LEU A 102 5.01 4.29 -19.34
N PRO A 103 5.53 3.27 -20.07
CA PRO A 103 5.42 3.17 -21.52
C PRO A 103 3.98 3.39 -22.03
N GLN A 104 3.83 4.08 -23.16
CA GLN A 104 2.53 4.47 -23.71
C GLN A 104 1.63 3.30 -24.11
N ASN A 105 2.22 2.14 -24.40
CA ASN A 105 1.51 0.91 -24.74
C ASN A 105 0.99 0.13 -23.53
N ILE A 106 1.18 0.64 -22.31
CA ILE A 106 0.62 0.05 -21.10
C ILE A 106 -0.70 0.77 -20.77
N ASP A 107 -1.79 0.04 -20.89
CA ASP A 107 -3.14 0.58 -20.68
C ASP A 107 -3.62 0.47 -19.24
N LYS A 108 -3.01 -0.46 -18.46
CA LYS A 108 -3.44 -0.81 -17.10
C LYS A 108 -2.24 -1.14 -16.23
N ALA A 109 -2.23 -0.65 -14.99
CA ALA A 109 -1.22 -0.98 -13.99
C ALA A 109 -1.82 -1.10 -12.59
N LEU A 110 -1.26 -1.99 -11.77
CA LEU A 110 -1.62 -2.14 -10.36
C LEU A 110 -0.55 -1.46 -9.50
N TYR A 111 -0.95 -0.41 -8.78
CA TYR A 111 -0.12 0.25 -7.79
C TYR A 111 -0.21 -0.47 -6.44
N LEU A 112 0.93 -0.68 -5.79
CA LEU A 112 1.06 -1.30 -4.47
C LEU A 112 1.99 -0.46 -3.59
N ASP A 113 1.55 -0.14 -2.38
CA ASP A 113 2.43 0.43 -1.34
C ASP A 113 3.51 -0.58 -0.90
N CYS A 114 4.63 -0.09 -0.37
CA CYS A 114 5.73 -0.95 0.05
C CYS A 114 5.52 -1.66 1.39
N ASP A 115 4.55 -1.22 2.19
CA ASP A 115 4.18 -1.82 3.48
C ASP A 115 3.04 -2.87 3.35
N ILE A 116 3.07 -3.58 2.25
CA ILE A 116 2.10 -4.63 1.86
C ILE A 116 2.79 -5.99 1.82
N ILE A 117 2.02 -7.04 2.06
CA ILE A 117 2.35 -8.42 1.71
C ILE A 117 1.30 -8.96 0.75
N VAL A 118 1.72 -9.42 -0.42
CA VAL A 118 0.87 -10.17 -1.37
C VAL A 118 0.87 -11.64 -0.93
N ASN A 119 -0.26 -12.10 -0.42
CA ASN A 119 -0.41 -13.43 0.23
C ASN A 119 -1.26 -14.40 -0.61
N GLY A 120 -1.46 -14.08 -1.89
CA GLY A 120 -2.22 -14.90 -2.84
C GLY A 120 -2.14 -14.36 -4.27
N SER A 121 -2.83 -15.04 -5.19
CA SER A 121 -2.85 -14.65 -6.60
C SER A 121 -3.56 -13.31 -6.83
N LEU A 122 -3.00 -12.48 -7.69
CA LEU A 122 -3.56 -11.19 -8.12
C LEU A 122 -4.33 -11.28 -9.44
N SER A 123 -4.47 -12.47 -10.05
CA SER A 123 -5.08 -12.67 -11.37
C SER A 123 -6.48 -12.05 -11.46
N ASP A 124 -7.35 -12.33 -10.50
CA ASP A 124 -8.73 -11.82 -10.50
C ASP A 124 -8.77 -10.30 -10.30
N LEU A 125 -7.89 -9.77 -9.41
CA LEU A 125 -7.78 -8.33 -9.22
C LEU A 125 -7.31 -7.65 -10.50
N TYR A 126 -6.23 -8.16 -11.11
CA TYR A 126 -5.67 -7.60 -12.34
C TYR A 126 -6.63 -7.75 -13.52
N GLY A 127 -7.47 -8.82 -13.53
CA GLY A 127 -8.54 -9.06 -14.50
C GLY A 127 -9.80 -8.20 -14.31
N THR A 128 -9.85 -7.32 -13.31
CA THR A 128 -11.00 -6.43 -13.09
C THR A 128 -11.26 -5.56 -14.32
N ASP A 129 -12.53 -5.53 -14.76
CA ASP A 129 -12.95 -4.66 -15.88
C ASP A 129 -12.85 -3.18 -15.46
N MET A 130 -12.07 -2.42 -16.23
CA MET A 130 -11.76 -0.99 -16.02
C MET A 130 -12.37 -0.09 -17.11
N SER A 131 -13.21 -0.61 -18.01
CA SER A 131 -13.68 0.11 -19.21
C SER A 131 -14.41 1.43 -18.92
N ASN A 132 -15.08 1.55 -17.77
CA ASN A 132 -15.90 2.73 -17.42
C ASN A 132 -15.42 3.49 -16.20
N VAL A 133 -14.24 3.14 -15.65
CA VAL A 133 -13.70 3.74 -14.44
C VAL A 133 -12.22 4.10 -14.61
N CYS A 134 -11.77 5.09 -13.85
CA CYS A 134 -10.38 5.50 -13.86
C CYS A 134 -9.51 4.72 -12.86
N ILE A 135 -10.14 4.17 -11.81
CA ILE A 135 -9.46 3.47 -10.73
C ILE A 135 -10.38 2.39 -10.12
N ALA A 136 -9.77 1.28 -9.70
CA ALA A 136 -10.42 0.33 -8.80
C ALA A 136 -9.57 0.18 -7.52
N ALA A 137 -10.20 0.40 -6.35
CA ALA A 137 -9.54 0.40 -5.05
C ALA A 137 -10.51 -0.04 -3.94
N CYS A 138 -9.99 -0.45 -2.78
CA CYS A 138 -10.83 -0.78 -1.63
C CYS A 138 -11.33 0.48 -0.91
N ALA A 139 -12.56 0.44 -0.41
CA ALA A 139 -13.04 1.47 0.50
C ALA A 139 -12.15 1.54 1.76
N GLU A 140 -11.94 2.74 2.30
CA GLU A 140 -11.13 2.95 3.52
C GLU A 140 -11.82 2.40 4.77
N HIS A 141 -13.13 2.19 4.72
CA HIS A 141 -13.93 1.69 5.84
C HIS A 141 -14.77 0.48 5.45
N THR A 142 -15.20 -0.31 6.42
CA THR A 142 -16.03 -1.50 6.25
C THR A 142 -17.15 -1.49 7.29
N GLY A 143 -18.39 -1.60 6.82
CA GLY A 143 -19.56 -1.50 7.70
C GLY A 143 -19.54 -0.17 8.45
N ASP A 144 -19.70 -0.23 9.77
CA ASP A 144 -19.67 0.93 10.67
C ASP A 144 -18.27 1.24 11.21
N SER A 145 -17.23 0.57 10.72
CA SER A 145 -15.85 0.87 11.11
C SER A 145 -15.50 2.30 10.69
N TYR A 146 -14.92 3.03 11.63
CA TYR A 146 -14.65 4.45 11.46
C TYR A 146 -13.15 4.70 11.45
N THR A 147 -12.64 5.36 10.41
CA THR A 147 -11.33 5.99 10.43
C THR A 147 -11.51 7.51 10.37
N LEU A 148 -10.55 8.27 10.89
CA LEU A 148 -10.58 9.74 10.79
C LEU A 148 -10.69 10.21 9.34
N ARG A 149 -10.19 9.41 8.39
CA ARG A 149 -10.20 9.73 6.95
C ARG A 149 -11.60 9.76 6.34
N VAL A 150 -12.52 8.95 6.85
CA VAL A 150 -13.92 8.90 6.38
C VAL A 150 -14.89 9.66 7.27
N SER A 151 -14.38 10.46 8.21
CA SER A 151 -15.22 11.33 9.03
C SER A 151 -15.99 12.35 8.20
N GLU A 152 -17.17 12.77 8.67
CA GLU A 152 -17.91 13.83 8.01
C GLU A 152 -17.11 15.13 7.92
N GLU A 153 -16.33 15.44 8.95
CA GLU A 153 -15.43 16.59 8.95
C GLU A 153 -14.41 16.52 7.82
N ASN A 154 -13.77 15.33 7.60
CA ASN A 154 -12.80 15.16 6.51
C ASN A 154 -13.46 15.25 5.13
N ILE A 155 -14.61 14.60 4.94
CA ILE A 155 -15.34 14.61 3.68
C ILE A 155 -15.82 16.04 3.34
N ASN A 156 -16.38 16.74 4.32
CA ASN A 156 -16.83 18.14 4.16
C ASN A 156 -15.65 19.07 3.85
N ARG A 157 -14.51 18.86 4.49
CA ARG A 157 -13.28 19.63 4.25
C ARG A 157 -12.77 19.45 2.82
N LEU A 158 -12.82 18.23 2.28
CA LEU A 158 -12.44 17.94 0.90
C LEU A 158 -13.46 18.43 -0.12
N GLY A 159 -14.71 18.65 0.30
CA GLY A 159 -15.76 19.27 -0.51
C GLY A 159 -16.34 18.39 -1.60
N TYR A 160 -16.36 17.06 -1.43
CA TYR A 160 -17.01 16.14 -2.37
C TYR A 160 -18.20 15.39 -1.76
N PRO A 161 -19.16 14.89 -2.57
CA PRO A 161 -20.33 14.19 -2.10
C PRO A 161 -19.98 12.91 -1.32
N LYS A 162 -20.57 12.73 -0.12
CA LYS A 162 -20.31 11.59 0.77
C LYS A 162 -20.64 10.25 0.12
N GLU A 163 -21.66 10.20 -0.73
CA GLU A 163 -22.11 9.01 -1.47
C GLU A 163 -21.07 8.48 -2.46
N TRP A 164 -20.08 9.29 -2.85
CA TRP A 164 -18.97 8.80 -3.66
C TRP A 164 -18.04 7.85 -2.90
N GLY A 165 -18.11 7.87 -1.56
CA GLY A 165 -17.26 7.07 -0.69
C GLY A 165 -15.78 7.46 -0.79
N TYR A 166 -14.98 6.95 0.11
CA TYR A 166 -13.55 7.25 0.24
C TYR A 166 -12.75 5.94 0.17
N PHE A 167 -11.73 5.87 -0.70
CA PHE A 167 -10.91 4.68 -0.88
C PHE A 167 -9.51 4.84 -0.28
N ASN A 168 -8.89 3.71 0.06
CA ASN A 168 -7.50 3.65 0.46
C ASN A 168 -6.59 3.58 -0.78
N SER A 169 -5.57 4.43 -0.84
CA SER A 169 -4.67 4.58 -1.99
C SER A 169 -3.51 3.57 -2.05
N GLY A 170 -3.37 2.69 -1.05
CA GLY A 170 -2.26 1.74 -1.00
C GLY A 170 -2.33 0.57 -1.98
N VAL A 171 -3.52 0.27 -2.50
CA VAL A 171 -3.75 -0.71 -3.58
C VAL A 171 -4.72 -0.12 -4.59
N MET A 172 -4.26 0.11 -5.81
CA MET A 172 -5.03 0.78 -6.86
C MET A 172 -4.77 0.14 -8.22
N LEU A 173 -5.81 -0.42 -8.84
CA LEU A 173 -5.74 -0.77 -10.26
C LEU A 173 -6.12 0.47 -11.07
N LEU A 174 -5.23 0.92 -11.95
CA LEU A 174 -5.33 2.17 -12.69
C LEU A 174 -5.63 1.90 -14.16
N ASN A 175 -6.61 2.62 -14.72
CA ASN A 175 -6.85 2.70 -16.16
C ASN A 175 -5.98 3.83 -16.73
N LEU A 176 -4.78 3.50 -17.22
CA LEU A 176 -3.81 4.48 -17.69
C LEU A 176 -4.27 5.17 -18.98
N THR A 177 -5.03 4.47 -19.83
CA THR A 177 -5.65 5.08 -21.01
C THR A 177 -6.58 6.22 -20.61
N TYR A 178 -7.46 5.98 -19.64
CA TYR A 178 -8.35 7.01 -19.11
C TYR A 178 -7.55 8.18 -18.52
N TRP A 179 -6.56 7.88 -17.67
CA TRP A 179 -5.77 8.91 -16.98
C TRP A 179 -5.05 9.83 -17.97
N ARG A 180 -4.46 9.26 -19.03
CA ARG A 180 -3.79 10.03 -20.11
C ARG A 180 -4.78 10.88 -20.90
N GLN A 181 -5.89 10.28 -21.37
CA GLN A 181 -6.91 10.96 -22.17
C GLN A 181 -7.58 12.12 -21.43
N LYS A 182 -7.81 11.96 -20.13
CA LYS A 182 -8.48 12.95 -19.27
C LYS A 182 -7.53 13.86 -18.53
N LYS A 183 -6.20 13.72 -18.75
CA LYS A 183 -5.15 14.50 -18.07
C LYS A 183 -5.28 14.51 -16.54
N VAL A 184 -5.59 13.34 -15.97
CA VAL A 184 -5.86 13.19 -14.52
C VAL A 184 -4.67 13.66 -13.68
N THR A 185 -3.44 13.43 -14.14
CA THR A 185 -2.22 13.93 -13.48
C THR A 185 -2.24 15.44 -13.30
N ASP A 186 -2.63 16.20 -14.35
CA ASP A 186 -2.72 17.67 -14.28
C ASP A 186 -3.78 18.11 -13.28
N ASP A 187 -4.94 17.43 -13.23
CA ASP A 187 -6.01 17.72 -12.30
C ASP A 187 -5.58 17.46 -10.84
N LEU A 188 -4.83 16.37 -10.58
CA LEU A 188 -4.30 16.04 -9.25
C LEU A 188 -3.34 17.14 -8.76
N PHE A 189 -2.38 17.57 -9.58
CA PHE A 189 -1.48 18.65 -9.20
C PHE A 189 -2.20 19.99 -9.08
N ALA A 190 -3.14 20.30 -9.96
CA ALA A 190 -3.95 21.53 -9.86
C ALA A 190 -4.80 21.54 -8.57
N TYR A 191 -5.33 20.39 -8.15
CA TYR A 191 -6.08 20.28 -6.90
C TYR A 191 -5.19 20.52 -5.69
N VAL A 192 -4.06 19.80 -5.59
CA VAL A 192 -3.17 19.91 -4.42
C VAL A 192 -2.57 21.31 -4.30
N MET A 193 -2.25 21.97 -5.41
CA MET A 193 -1.75 23.34 -5.40
C MET A 193 -2.76 24.34 -4.82
N ARG A 194 -4.06 24.15 -5.10
CA ARG A 194 -5.13 25.04 -4.62
C ARG A 194 -5.65 24.69 -3.22
N ASN A 195 -5.47 23.44 -2.78
CA ASN A 195 -6.11 22.89 -1.59
C ASN A 195 -5.12 22.13 -0.69
N HIS A 196 -3.84 22.52 -0.69
CA HIS A 196 -2.79 21.83 0.08
C HIS A 196 -3.08 21.75 1.58
N ASP A 197 -3.73 22.76 2.14
CA ASP A 197 -4.20 22.85 3.52
C ASP A 197 -5.35 21.88 3.84
N LYS A 198 -6.13 21.50 2.82
CA LYS A 198 -7.22 20.53 2.93
C LYS A 198 -6.74 19.06 2.83
N CYS A 199 -5.58 18.81 2.25
CA CYS A 199 -5.05 17.44 2.06
C CYS A 199 -4.34 16.94 3.33
N LEU A 200 -5.11 16.60 4.38
CA LEU A 200 -4.55 16.10 5.67
C LEU A 200 -3.97 14.69 5.54
N PHE A 201 -4.52 13.88 4.66
CA PHE A 201 -4.06 12.53 4.36
C PHE A 201 -3.36 12.46 2.99
N HIS A 202 -2.60 13.52 2.67
CA HIS A 202 -1.66 13.62 1.56
C HIS A 202 -2.28 13.29 0.19
N ASP A 203 -1.63 12.42 -0.57
CA ASP A 203 -2.04 11.94 -1.88
C ASP A 203 -3.43 11.28 -1.86
N GLN A 204 -3.77 10.56 -0.79
CA GLN A 204 -5.05 9.87 -0.69
C GLN A 204 -6.24 10.83 -0.70
N ASP A 205 -6.15 11.96 0.03
CA ASP A 205 -7.17 13.01 -0.01
C ASP A 205 -7.32 13.61 -1.41
N THR A 206 -6.19 13.92 -2.05
CA THR A 206 -6.16 14.46 -3.42
C THR A 206 -6.80 13.50 -4.42
N LEU A 207 -6.42 12.21 -4.36
CA LEU A 207 -6.96 11.18 -5.24
C LEU A 207 -8.48 11.03 -5.06
N ASN A 208 -8.96 10.98 -3.81
CA ASN A 208 -10.39 10.87 -3.54
C ASN A 208 -11.19 12.09 -4.01
N ALA A 209 -10.65 13.30 -3.81
CA ALA A 209 -11.31 14.53 -4.23
C ALA A 209 -11.39 14.66 -5.76
N VAL A 210 -10.31 14.33 -6.48
CA VAL A 210 -10.23 14.51 -7.94
C VAL A 210 -10.94 13.40 -8.70
N LEU A 211 -10.75 12.13 -8.28
CA LEU A 211 -11.31 10.98 -9.00
C LEU A 211 -12.82 10.82 -8.75
N GLY A 212 -13.32 11.36 -7.66
CA GLY A 212 -14.75 11.47 -7.38
C GLY A 212 -15.50 10.14 -7.52
N ASN A 213 -16.53 10.12 -8.36
CA ASN A 213 -17.35 8.93 -8.65
C ASN A 213 -16.83 8.05 -9.79
N LYS A 214 -15.65 8.36 -10.37
CA LYS A 214 -15.04 7.59 -11.48
C LYS A 214 -14.21 6.40 -10.99
N LYS A 215 -14.61 5.79 -9.87
CA LYS A 215 -13.95 4.66 -9.22
C LYS A 215 -14.87 3.45 -9.11
N LYS A 216 -14.26 2.28 -8.98
CA LYS A 216 -14.89 1.00 -8.66
C LYS A 216 -14.35 0.49 -7.33
N PHE A 217 -15.23 0.12 -6.41
CA PHE A 217 -14.82 -0.55 -5.19
C PHE A 217 -14.56 -2.02 -5.44
N ILE A 218 -13.41 -2.51 -4.97
CA ILE A 218 -13.00 -3.92 -5.02
C ILE A 218 -13.10 -4.56 -3.64
N PRO A 219 -13.22 -5.91 -3.56
CA PRO A 219 -13.30 -6.64 -2.29
C PRO A 219 -12.13 -6.38 -1.35
N TYR A 220 -12.39 -6.37 -0.05
CA TYR A 220 -11.42 -6.10 1.02
C TYR A 220 -10.23 -7.05 1.03
N LYS A 221 -10.39 -8.28 0.60
CA LYS A 221 -9.28 -9.26 0.48
C LYS A 221 -8.10 -8.74 -0.35
N TYR A 222 -8.31 -7.74 -1.21
CA TYR A 222 -7.27 -7.12 -2.04
C TYR A 222 -6.61 -5.88 -1.42
N ASN A 223 -7.08 -5.44 -0.26
CA ASN A 223 -6.40 -4.42 0.55
C ASN A 223 -6.84 -4.58 2.01
N PHE A 224 -6.41 -5.68 2.63
CA PHE A 224 -6.81 -6.04 3.99
C PHE A 224 -6.00 -5.23 5.00
N MET A 225 -6.56 -4.12 5.43
CA MET A 225 -5.89 -3.10 6.24
C MET A 225 -5.80 -3.50 7.71
N THR A 226 -4.60 -3.51 8.29
CA THR A 226 -4.41 -3.86 9.71
C THR A 226 -5.01 -2.85 10.68
N VAL A 227 -5.30 -1.62 10.25
CA VAL A 227 -6.00 -0.61 11.06
C VAL A 227 -7.41 -1.06 11.49
N LEU A 228 -8.02 -2.00 10.77
CA LEU A 228 -9.33 -2.55 11.13
C LEU A 228 -9.32 -3.27 12.48
N PHE A 229 -8.16 -3.70 12.95
CA PHE A 229 -8.00 -4.42 14.22
C PHE A 229 -7.46 -3.55 15.36
N THR A 230 -7.49 -2.22 15.19
CA THR A 230 -7.04 -1.29 16.20
C THR A 230 -8.24 -0.69 16.95
N ASP A 231 -8.12 -0.58 18.26
CA ASP A 231 -8.82 0.32 19.17
C ASP A 231 -10.32 0.53 18.92
N GLY A 232 -11.11 -0.53 19.12
CA GLY A 232 -12.57 -0.49 19.03
C GLY A 232 -13.14 -0.59 17.61
N ASN A 233 -12.30 -0.52 16.56
CA ASN A 233 -12.75 -0.70 15.17
C ASN A 233 -13.19 -2.13 14.89
N GLU A 234 -12.58 -3.12 15.56
CA GLU A 234 -12.87 -4.54 15.37
C GLU A 234 -14.33 -4.91 15.62
N LYS A 235 -15.01 -4.21 16.55
CA LYS A 235 -16.43 -4.40 16.84
C LYS A 235 -17.36 -3.86 15.75
N ARG A 236 -16.81 -3.07 14.84
CA ARG A 236 -17.52 -2.39 13.74
C ARG A 236 -17.19 -2.98 12.39
N ILE A 237 -16.28 -3.96 12.31
CA ILE A 237 -15.94 -4.64 11.07
C ILE A 237 -17.14 -5.45 10.60
N ASN A 238 -17.49 -5.32 9.32
CA ASN A 238 -18.51 -6.19 8.73
C ASN A 238 -18.06 -7.65 8.85
N PRO A 239 -18.83 -8.53 9.50
CA PRO A 239 -18.46 -9.93 9.70
C PRO A 239 -18.14 -10.71 8.42
N VAL A 240 -18.72 -10.31 7.28
CA VAL A 240 -18.46 -10.94 5.97
C VAL A 240 -16.98 -10.80 5.58
N ILE A 241 -16.36 -9.67 5.90
CA ILE A 241 -14.93 -9.44 5.59
C ILE A 241 -14.03 -10.38 6.38
N LEU A 242 -14.43 -10.73 7.61
CA LEU A 242 -13.70 -11.66 8.47
C LEU A 242 -13.81 -13.14 8.00
N GLN A 243 -14.58 -13.40 6.95
CA GLN A 243 -14.70 -14.74 6.35
C GLN A 243 -13.81 -14.88 5.09
N GLU A 244 -13.32 -13.77 4.54
CA GLU A 244 -12.46 -13.80 3.37
C GLU A 244 -10.98 -13.94 3.74
N ARG A 245 -10.27 -14.84 3.07
CA ARG A 245 -8.80 -14.94 3.20
C ARG A 245 -8.15 -13.70 2.58
N PRO A 246 -7.31 -12.94 3.33
CA PRO A 246 -6.59 -11.81 2.78
C PRO A 246 -5.63 -12.22 1.66
N ILE A 247 -5.81 -11.64 0.47
CA ILE A 247 -4.89 -11.79 -0.67
C ILE A 247 -3.79 -10.73 -0.59
N ILE A 248 -4.15 -9.49 -0.22
CA ILE A 248 -3.17 -8.45 0.08
C ILE A 248 -3.38 -7.99 1.53
N ILE A 249 -2.32 -8.08 2.33
CA ILE A 249 -2.30 -7.59 3.71
C ILE A 249 -1.56 -6.27 3.72
N HIS A 250 -2.23 -5.20 4.18
CA HIS A 250 -1.67 -3.85 4.19
C HIS A 250 -1.44 -3.38 5.64
N TYR A 251 -0.19 -3.15 5.99
CA TYR A 251 0.23 -2.70 7.32
C TYR A 251 0.17 -1.16 7.42
N CYS A 252 -1.00 -0.57 7.15
CA CYS A 252 -1.23 0.86 6.97
C CYS A 252 -1.22 1.69 8.26
N THR A 253 -0.93 1.10 9.43
CA THR A 253 -0.85 1.83 10.71
C THR A 253 0.52 2.48 10.92
N ALA A 254 0.60 3.50 11.79
CA ALA A 254 1.87 4.10 12.19
C ALA A 254 2.81 3.11 12.90
N VAL A 255 2.23 2.12 13.60
CA VAL A 255 2.96 1.00 14.20
C VAL A 255 3.07 -0.12 13.19
N LYS A 256 4.25 -0.63 12.99
CA LYS A 256 4.57 -1.62 11.95
C LYS A 256 4.98 -2.96 12.54
N PRO A 257 4.74 -4.09 11.86
CA PRO A 257 5.08 -5.43 12.36
C PRO A 257 6.57 -5.64 12.63
N TRP A 258 7.44 -4.89 11.96
CA TRP A 258 8.89 -4.95 12.13
C TRP A 258 9.45 -4.09 13.26
N GLU A 259 8.61 -3.21 13.84
CA GLU A 259 9.05 -2.29 14.90
C GLU A 259 8.78 -2.81 16.31
N TRP A 260 7.85 -3.77 16.45
CA TRP A 260 7.39 -4.28 17.74
C TRP A 260 7.64 -5.78 17.88
N TYR A 261 8.74 -6.11 18.54
CA TYR A 261 9.24 -7.50 18.60
C TYR A 261 8.43 -8.44 19.50
N LEU A 262 7.68 -7.90 20.48
CA LEU A 262 6.99 -8.70 21.50
C LEU A 262 5.47 -8.58 21.45
N VAL A 263 4.93 -7.82 20.51
CA VAL A 263 3.48 -7.59 20.41
C VAL A 263 2.87 -8.57 19.42
N ASP A 264 1.67 -9.04 19.74
CA ASP A 264 0.83 -9.86 18.86
C ASP A 264 0.21 -8.96 17.77
N TYR A 265 1.04 -8.55 16.79
CA TYR A 265 0.62 -7.68 15.69
C TYR A 265 -0.14 -8.48 14.62
N PRO A 266 -1.25 -7.96 14.06
CA PRO A 266 -2.02 -8.65 13.03
C PRO A 266 -1.16 -9.06 11.84
N PHE A 267 -1.25 -10.34 11.46
CA PHE A 267 -0.53 -10.92 10.32
C PHE A 267 1.01 -10.78 10.36
N LYS A 268 1.60 -10.55 11.54
CA LYS A 268 3.07 -10.46 11.69
C LYS A 268 3.80 -11.70 11.20
N LYS A 269 3.21 -12.89 11.36
CA LYS A 269 3.80 -14.15 10.88
C LYS A 269 3.96 -14.17 9.37
N GLN A 270 2.98 -13.65 8.62
CA GLN A 270 3.02 -13.52 7.15
C GLN A 270 4.15 -12.57 6.74
N TRP A 271 4.26 -11.41 7.37
CA TRP A 271 5.36 -10.48 7.11
C TRP A 271 6.73 -11.11 7.40
N GLU A 272 6.90 -11.78 8.54
CA GLU A 272 8.14 -12.47 8.91
C GLU A 272 8.49 -13.61 7.94
N HIS A 273 7.49 -14.33 7.43
CA HIS A 273 7.68 -15.39 6.43
C HIS A 273 8.35 -14.83 5.17
N TYR A 274 7.76 -13.82 4.52
CA TYR A 274 8.32 -13.25 3.28
C TYR A 274 9.60 -12.46 3.52
N ARG A 275 9.75 -11.81 4.66
CA ARG A 275 11.02 -11.21 5.04
C ARG A 275 12.17 -12.26 5.08
N LYS A 276 11.94 -13.43 5.68
CA LYS A 276 12.93 -14.50 5.73
C LYS A 276 13.26 -15.06 4.35
N MET A 277 12.31 -15.09 3.43
CA MET A 277 12.50 -15.52 2.05
C MET A 277 13.23 -14.49 1.19
N SER A 278 13.13 -13.20 1.54
CA SER A 278 13.69 -12.09 0.77
C SER A 278 15.21 -11.96 0.90
N LEU A 279 15.80 -11.13 0.02
CA LEU A 279 17.21 -10.76 0.13
C LEU A 279 17.50 -9.92 1.37
N TRP A 280 16.47 -9.35 2.01
CA TRP A 280 16.53 -8.57 3.26
C TRP A 280 16.20 -9.39 4.52
N LYS A 281 16.47 -10.69 4.53
CA LYS A 281 16.17 -11.59 5.66
C LYS A 281 16.74 -11.14 7.00
N LYS A 282 17.83 -10.37 7.00
CA LYS A 282 18.47 -9.81 8.22
C LYS A 282 17.93 -8.45 8.63
N TRP A 283 17.17 -7.75 7.77
CA TRP A 283 16.65 -6.44 8.08
C TRP A 283 15.60 -6.48 9.22
N ARG A 284 15.63 -5.49 10.11
CA ARG A 284 14.80 -5.42 11.33
C ARG A 284 14.20 -4.03 11.56
N GLY A 285 14.07 -3.22 10.50
CA GLY A 285 13.65 -1.82 10.59
C GLY A 285 14.82 -0.85 10.71
N ASN A 286 14.54 0.44 10.53
CA ASN A 286 15.55 1.49 10.44
C ASN A 286 15.89 2.13 11.79
N LYS A 287 15.19 1.76 12.89
CA LYS A 287 15.45 2.37 14.20
C LYS A 287 16.76 1.87 14.79
N PRO A 288 17.56 2.79 15.40
CA PRO A 288 18.83 2.41 16.00
C PRO A 288 18.65 1.46 17.19
N TRP A 289 19.67 0.66 17.44
CA TRP A 289 19.66 -0.41 18.46
C TRP A 289 19.21 0.07 19.86
N PRO A 290 19.64 1.22 20.39
CA PRO A 290 19.19 1.68 21.72
C PRO A 290 17.67 1.92 21.77
N GLU A 291 17.09 2.48 20.72
CA GLU A 291 15.65 2.70 20.64
C GLU A 291 14.86 1.40 20.55
N ARG A 292 15.40 0.40 19.82
CA ARG A 292 14.80 -0.94 19.75
C ARG A 292 14.80 -1.59 21.12
N LEU A 293 15.92 -1.54 21.85
CA LEU A 293 16.03 -2.10 23.21
C LEU A 293 15.04 -1.42 24.16
N LYS A 294 14.95 -0.08 24.13
CA LYS A 294 13.96 0.66 24.92
C LYS A 294 12.53 0.20 24.66
N ARG A 295 12.16 -0.03 23.40
CA ARG A 295 10.81 -0.52 23.04
C ARG A 295 10.56 -1.94 23.51
N VAL A 296 11.54 -2.82 23.41
CA VAL A 296 11.47 -4.19 23.93
C VAL A 296 11.25 -4.16 25.46
N LEU A 297 12.01 -3.33 26.19
CA LEU A 297 11.85 -3.19 27.64
C LEU A 297 10.47 -2.65 28.03
N ILE A 298 9.97 -1.63 27.31
CA ILE A 298 8.63 -1.08 27.52
C ILE A 298 7.59 -2.18 27.27
N ALA A 299 7.68 -2.94 26.19
CA ALA A 299 6.75 -4.02 25.86
C ALA A 299 6.75 -5.12 26.94
N LEU A 300 7.93 -5.49 27.46
CA LEU A 300 8.06 -6.43 28.59
C LEU A 300 7.37 -5.93 29.86
N LEU A 301 7.61 -4.65 30.23
CA LEU A 301 6.98 -4.02 31.41
C LEU A 301 5.46 -4.00 31.31
N TYR A 302 4.90 -3.68 30.12
CA TYR A 302 3.45 -3.72 29.90
C TYR A 302 2.91 -5.14 30.03
N LYS A 303 3.61 -6.13 29.42
CA LYS A 303 3.22 -7.55 29.53
C LYS A 303 3.25 -8.05 30.95
N MET A 304 4.26 -7.67 31.75
CA MET A 304 4.33 -8.00 33.18
C MET A 304 3.17 -7.38 33.99
N LYS A 305 2.63 -6.25 33.57
CA LYS A 305 1.47 -5.59 34.14
C LYS A 305 0.14 -6.14 33.60
N GLY A 306 0.15 -7.23 32.83
CA GLY A 306 -1.03 -7.80 32.19
C GLY A 306 -1.69 -6.90 31.13
N LYS A 307 -0.94 -5.88 30.63
CA LYS A 307 -1.43 -4.93 29.62
C LYS A 307 -0.77 -5.24 28.27
N ASP A 308 -1.55 -5.25 27.21
CA ASP A 308 -1.03 -5.25 25.85
C ASP A 308 -0.51 -3.84 25.51
N VAL A 309 0.61 -3.76 24.78
CA VAL A 309 1.20 -2.47 24.38
C VAL A 309 0.37 -1.81 23.27
N ILE A 310 -0.37 -2.62 22.53
CA ILE A 310 -1.30 -2.21 21.49
C ILE A 310 -2.53 -3.10 21.60
N PHE A 311 -3.69 -2.48 21.72
CA PHE A 311 -4.98 -3.17 21.77
C PHE A 311 -5.40 -3.59 20.37
N TYR A 312 -4.83 -4.71 19.88
CA TYR A 312 -5.37 -5.36 18.69
C TYR A 312 -6.40 -6.40 19.11
N ASP A 313 -7.57 -6.32 18.53
CA ASP A 313 -8.51 -7.45 18.61
C ASP A 313 -7.86 -8.68 17.98
N LYS A 314 -8.13 -9.84 18.60
CA LYS A 314 -7.56 -11.12 18.18
C LYS A 314 -8.43 -11.84 17.15
N SER A 315 -9.50 -11.24 16.64
CA SER A 315 -10.39 -11.83 15.62
C SER A 315 -9.64 -12.17 14.31
N TRP A 316 -8.60 -11.41 13.98
CA TRP A 316 -7.72 -11.70 12.84
C TRP A 316 -7.03 -13.08 12.93
N LYS A 317 -6.89 -13.67 14.12
CA LYS A 317 -6.30 -15.02 14.30
C LYS A 317 -7.12 -16.11 13.63
N ARG A 318 -8.42 -15.89 13.44
CA ARG A 318 -9.29 -16.82 12.71
C ARG A 318 -8.92 -16.87 11.23
N LEU A 319 -8.57 -15.72 10.65
CA LEU A 319 -8.19 -15.58 9.23
C LEU A 319 -6.83 -16.24 8.91
N THR A 320 -5.95 -16.37 9.91
CA THR A 320 -4.63 -17.01 9.73
C THR A 320 -4.66 -18.54 9.87
N LYS A 321 -5.79 -19.10 10.32
CA LYS A 321 -5.99 -20.56 10.50
C LYS A 321 -6.73 -21.21 9.31
N MET A 322 -7.14 -20.41 8.34
CA MET A 322 -7.75 -20.89 7.10
C MET A 322 -6.63 -21.34 6.13
N GLU A 323 -5.97 -22.47 6.46
CA GLU A 323 -5.03 -23.18 5.58
C GLU A 323 -5.79 -24.17 4.68
#